data_c6d86ef426b929b8b80ee5379faba2bd
#
_entry.id   c6d86ef426b929b8b80ee5379faba2bd
#
_cell.length_a   1.000
_cell.length_b   1.000
_cell.length_c   1.000
_cell.angle_alpha   90.00
_cell.angle_beta   90.00
_cell.angle_gamma   90.00
#
_symmetry.space_group_name_H-M   'P 1'
#
loop_
_entity.id
_entity.type
_entity.pdbx_description
1 polymer ?
#
loop_
_entity_poly.entity_id
_entity_poly.type
_entity_poly.pdbx_seq_one_letter_code
_entity_poly.pdbx_strand_id
1 'polypeptide(L)'
;MPSLVLQSNAQQQTEATPPPLITQPIDEAQMTVLRGNTYPLARQQFDLGTAPATLPMERMLLVLKRNRQQEAALRKLLDDQQDKASPSYHKWLTPAEFGNQFGPADIDIQTITYWLQSHGFEVGTTRGRTALEFSGSAIQVQEAFHTTIHKHIVNGEQHWANSSDPQIPTALTPAVAGVASLNNFPRKPMDRFVGRFSRDKATGKVRPPHSAVYLLPRLRVQC
;
A
#
# COMPACT_ATOMS: atom_id res chain seq x y z
N MET A 1 54.26 -27.28 -18.47
CA MET A 1 52.83 -27.42 -18.14
C MET A 1 52.36 -26.10 -17.59
N PRO A 2 51.69 -25.19 -18.38
CA PRO A 2 51.13 -23.98 -17.83
C PRO A 2 49.74 -24.24 -17.25
N SER A 3 49.54 -23.93 -15.99
CA SER A 3 48.27 -23.99 -15.27
C SER A 3 47.32 -22.91 -15.81
N LEU A 4 46.21 -23.34 -16.37
CA LEU A 4 45.10 -22.46 -16.75
C LEU A 4 44.38 -22.01 -15.46
N VAL A 5 44.53 -20.74 -15.12
CA VAL A 5 43.71 -20.09 -14.10
C VAL A 5 42.38 -19.73 -14.72
N LEU A 6 41.33 -20.52 -14.41
CA LEU A 6 39.95 -20.14 -14.72
C LEU A 6 39.54 -18.94 -13.88
N GLN A 7 39.58 -17.77 -14.47
CA GLN A 7 38.97 -16.58 -13.90
C GLN A 7 37.45 -16.69 -13.98
N SER A 8 36.84 -16.96 -12.85
CA SER A 8 35.40 -16.91 -12.67
C SER A 8 34.96 -15.43 -12.77
N ASN A 9 34.47 -15.03 -13.93
CA ASN A 9 33.76 -13.76 -14.08
C ASN A 9 32.43 -13.87 -13.37
N ALA A 10 32.41 -13.56 -12.08
CA ALA A 10 31.17 -13.20 -11.39
C ALA A 10 30.70 -11.89 -12.05
N GLN A 11 29.74 -11.99 -12.94
CA GLN A 11 29.01 -10.83 -13.47
C GLN A 11 28.33 -10.17 -12.27
N GLN A 12 28.93 -9.09 -11.78
CA GLN A 12 28.23 -8.10 -10.95
C GLN A 12 27.09 -7.58 -11.81
N GLN A 13 25.88 -8.09 -11.57
CA GLN A 13 24.66 -7.42 -12.02
C GLN A 13 24.68 -6.07 -11.34
N THR A 14 25.07 -5.05 -12.11
CA THR A 14 24.87 -3.66 -11.72
C THR A 14 23.37 -3.49 -11.54
N GLU A 15 22.89 -3.42 -10.31
CA GLU A 15 21.50 -3.10 -10.01
C GLU A 15 21.22 -1.73 -10.62
N ALA A 16 20.57 -1.72 -11.77
CA ALA A 16 20.22 -0.50 -12.46
C ALA A 16 19.23 0.26 -11.57
N THR A 17 19.69 1.38 -11.01
CA THR A 17 18.83 2.28 -10.25
C THR A 17 17.61 2.64 -11.10
N PRO A 18 16.38 2.47 -10.60
CA PRO A 18 15.18 2.77 -11.37
C PRO A 18 15.19 4.25 -11.79
N PRO A 19 14.79 4.56 -13.05
CA PRO A 19 14.71 5.94 -13.49
C PRO A 19 13.65 6.69 -12.71
N PRO A 20 13.88 7.99 -12.41
CA PRO A 20 12.91 8.80 -11.68
C PRO A 20 11.62 8.98 -12.49
N LEU A 21 10.50 8.97 -11.78
CA LEU A 21 9.17 9.23 -12.34
C LEU A 21 8.79 10.70 -12.23
N ILE A 22 9.34 11.42 -11.25
CA ILE A 22 9.14 12.84 -11.05
C ILE A 22 10.22 13.58 -11.85
N THR A 23 9.83 14.18 -12.97
CA THR A 23 10.75 14.85 -13.90
C THR A 23 10.52 16.36 -13.99
N GLN A 24 9.47 16.87 -13.32
CA GLN A 24 9.11 18.26 -13.32
C GLN A 24 9.22 18.84 -11.90
N PRO A 25 9.53 20.13 -11.74
CA PRO A 25 9.47 20.78 -10.44
C PRO A 25 8.04 20.75 -9.88
N ILE A 26 7.93 20.71 -8.55
CA ILE A 26 6.63 20.77 -7.87
C ILE A 26 6.10 22.21 -8.01
N ASP A 27 4.89 22.31 -8.54
CA ASP A 27 4.10 23.55 -8.63
C ASP A 27 2.75 23.30 -7.97
N GLU A 28 2.54 23.93 -6.81
CA GLU A 28 1.32 23.77 -6.03
C GLU A 28 0.12 24.55 -6.60
N ALA A 29 0.34 25.39 -7.60
CA ALA A 29 -0.75 25.96 -8.38
C ALA A 29 -1.37 24.94 -9.37
N GLN A 30 -0.68 23.86 -9.65
CA GLN A 30 -1.11 22.79 -10.57
C GLN A 30 -1.40 21.52 -9.78
N MET A 31 -2.64 21.35 -9.35
CA MET A 31 -3.08 20.22 -8.54
C MET A 31 -3.87 19.19 -9.38
N THR A 32 -3.72 17.93 -9.02
CA THR A 32 -4.46 16.80 -9.62
C THR A 32 -5.21 16.04 -8.55
N VAL A 33 -6.48 15.75 -8.80
CA VAL A 33 -7.35 14.98 -7.89
C VAL A 33 -7.00 13.50 -7.94
N LEU A 34 -6.75 12.91 -6.78
CA LEU A 34 -6.57 11.45 -6.60
C LEU A 34 -7.94 10.79 -6.42
N ARG A 35 -8.57 10.42 -7.52
CA ARG A 35 -9.93 9.87 -7.52
C ARG A 35 -10.02 8.54 -6.78
N GLY A 36 -11.15 8.36 -6.04
CA GLY A 36 -11.43 7.12 -5.32
C GLY A 36 -10.68 6.98 -4.00
N ASN A 37 -10.18 8.08 -3.44
CA ASN A 37 -9.51 8.11 -2.14
C ASN A 37 -10.41 8.58 -0.99
N THR A 38 -11.73 8.62 -1.17
CA THR A 38 -12.74 8.80 -0.13
C THR A 38 -13.26 7.47 0.39
N TYR A 39 -13.52 7.38 1.70
CA TYR A 39 -14.03 6.15 2.28
C TYR A 39 -15.53 5.96 1.99
N PRO A 40 -16.00 4.77 1.54
CA PRO A 40 -17.40 4.59 1.09
C PRO A 40 -18.48 4.83 2.15
N LEU A 41 -18.15 4.77 3.45
CA LEU A 41 -19.07 5.07 4.54
C LEU A 41 -19.01 6.53 5.01
N ALA A 42 -18.06 7.33 4.53
CA ALA A 42 -17.98 8.77 4.76
C ALA A 42 -19.03 9.52 3.89
N ARG A 43 -20.31 9.25 4.16
CA ARG A 43 -21.43 9.81 3.41
C ARG A 43 -22.04 11.01 4.14
N GLN A 44 -22.61 11.94 3.38
CA GLN A 44 -23.24 13.14 3.90
C GLN A 44 -24.31 12.85 4.97
N GLN A 45 -25.07 11.78 4.87
CA GLN A 45 -26.08 11.39 5.86
C GLN A 45 -25.52 11.06 7.25
N PHE A 46 -24.22 10.76 7.35
CA PHE A 46 -23.51 10.44 8.60
C PHE A 46 -22.58 11.57 9.04
N ASP A 47 -22.53 12.66 8.28
CA ASP A 47 -21.59 13.76 8.47
C ASP A 47 -22.04 14.63 9.67
N LEU A 48 -21.13 14.85 10.59
CA LEU A 48 -21.30 15.71 11.77
C LEU A 48 -20.57 17.05 11.59
N GLY A 49 -20.05 17.33 10.40
CA GLY A 49 -19.28 18.53 10.11
C GLY A 49 -17.77 18.37 10.29
N THR A 50 -17.08 19.51 10.09
CA THR A 50 -15.61 19.56 10.08
C THR A 50 -15.00 19.11 11.42
N ALA A 51 -13.97 18.31 11.36
CA ALA A 51 -13.19 17.91 12.51
C ALA A 51 -12.34 19.12 13.02
N PRO A 52 -11.95 19.13 14.31
CA PRO A 52 -11.04 20.16 14.82
C PRO A 52 -9.74 20.21 14.00
N ALA A 53 -9.25 21.40 13.70
CA ALA A 53 -8.02 21.63 12.95
C ALA A 53 -6.80 20.90 13.56
N THR A 54 -6.79 20.78 14.89
CA THR A 54 -5.73 20.11 15.66
C THR A 54 -5.91 18.61 15.81
N LEU A 55 -6.95 18.01 15.18
CA LEU A 55 -7.14 16.57 15.24
C LEU A 55 -5.86 15.86 14.76
N PRO A 56 -5.21 15.03 15.59
CA PRO A 56 -4.04 14.29 15.17
C PRO A 56 -4.42 13.23 14.13
N MET A 57 -3.68 13.21 13.04
CA MET A 57 -3.81 12.27 11.95
C MET A 57 -2.50 11.47 11.85
N GLU A 58 -2.52 10.29 12.46
CA GLU A 58 -1.33 9.46 12.58
C GLU A 58 -1.33 8.35 11.53
N ARG A 59 -0.11 7.99 11.08
CA ARG A 59 0.15 6.84 10.22
C ARG A 59 -0.64 6.83 8.91
N MET A 60 -0.76 7.99 8.29
CA MET A 60 -1.24 8.10 6.91
C MET A 60 -0.21 7.50 5.96
N LEU A 61 -0.66 6.93 4.86
CA LEU A 61 0.21 6.28 3.89
C LEU A 61 0.05 6.93 2.51
N LEU A 62 1.13 7.49 2.00
CA LEU A 62 1.22 7.88 0.60
C LEU A 62 1.73 6.69 -0.20
N VAL A 63 0.84 6.08 -0.99
CA VAL A 63 1.13 4.87 -1.77
C VAL A 63 1.89 5.25 -3.04
N LEU A 64 3.03 4.61 -3.27
CA LEU A 64 3.92 4.92 -4.37
C LEU A 64 3.70 3.97 -5.56
N LYS A 65 3.94 4.48 -6.77
CA LYS A 65 3.90 3.72 -8.02
C LYS A 65 5.28 3.17 -8.37
N ARG A 66 5.29 2.08 -9.11
CA ARG A 66 6.46 1.61 -9.85
C ARG A 66 6.31 2.03 -11.32
N ASN A 67 7.41 2.07 -12.02
CA ASN A 67 7.37 2.23 -13.47
C ASN A 67 6.88 0.94 -14.18
N ARG A 68 6.54 1.05 -15.46
CA ARG A 68 6.00 -0.08 -16.23
C ARG A 68 6.97 -1.25 -16.37
N GLN A 69 8.27 -0.97 -16.44
CA GLN A 69 9.31 -2.01 -16.57
C GLN A 69 9.43 -2.79 -15.27
N GLN A 70 9.44 -2.11 -14.12
CA GLN A 70 9.45 -2.74 -12.79
C GLN A 70 8.18 -3.58 -12.56
N GLU A 71 7.01 -3.10 -13.00
CA GLU A 71 5.76 -3.84 -12.87
C GLU A 71 5.79 -5.13 -13.72
N ALA A 72 6.30 -5.06 -14.96
CA ALA A 72 6.47 -6.23 -15.81
C ALA A 72 7.48 -7.23 -15.24
N ALA A 73 8.62 -6.72 -14.73
CA ALA A 73 9.64 -7.54 -14.09
C ALA A 73 9.14 -8.23 -12.82
N LEU A 74 8.33 -7.52 -12.02
CA LEU A 74 7.71 -8.10 -10.82
C LEU A 74 6.74 -9.23 -11.20
N ARG A 75 5.89 -9.04 -12.20
CA ARG A 75 4.97 -10.09 -12.67
C ARG A 75 5.73 -11.32 -13.11
N LYS A 76 6.78 -11.11 -13.92
CA LYS A 76 7.65 -12.22 -14.33
C LYS A 76 8.27 -12.95 -13.14
N LEU A 77 8.78 -12.21 -12.14
CA LEU A 77 9.34 -12.83 -10.93
C LEU A 77 8.31 -13.65 -10.18
N LEU A 78 7.07 -13.16 -10.05
CA LEU A 78 5.98 -13.88 -9.37
C LEU A 78 5.63 -15.20 -10.09
N ASP A 79 5.62 -15.18 -11.44
CA ASP A 79 5.41 -16.39 -12.25
C ASP A 79 6.59 -17.35 -12.09
N ASP A 80 7.83 -16.87 -12.20
CA ASP A 80 9.06 -17.65 -12.04
C ASP A 80 9.16 -18.29 -10.66
N GLN A 81 8.68 -17.64 -9.60
CA GLN A 81 8.67 -18.20 -8.23
C GLN A 81 7.68 -19.36 -8.06
N GLN A 82 6.70 -19.50 -8.94
CA GLN A 82 5.73 -20.58 -8.95
C GLN A 82 6.12 -21.71 -9.95
N ASP A 83 7.02 -21.46 -10.89
CA ASP A 83 7.47 -22.43 -11.86
C ASP A 83 8.61 -23.31 -11.31
N LYS A 84 8.39 -24.62 -11.21
CA LYS A 84 9.38 -25.60 -10.73
C LYS A 84 10.64 -25.67 -11.60
N ALA A 85 10.56 -25.31 -12.89
CA ALA A 85 11.68 -25.29 -13.81
C ALA A 85 12.51 -24.00 -13.70
N SER A 86 12.00 -22.97 -13.04
CA SER A 86 12.67 -21.71 -12.89
C SER A 86 13.78 -21.74 -11.84
N PRO A 87 14.93 -21.10 -12.09
CA PRO A 87 15.96 -20.88 -11.07
C PRO A 87 15.47 -20.06 -9.86
N SER A 88 14.39 -19.30 -10.02
CA SER A 88 13.77 -18.46 -8.98
C SER A 88 12.69 -19.21 -8.19
N TYR A 89 12.44 -20.49 -8.46
CA TYR A 89 11.42 -21.27 -7.78
C TYR A 89 11.57 -21.20 -6.25
N HIS A 90 10.52 -20.78 -5.56
CA HIS A 90 10.46 -20.60 -4.11
C HIS A 90 11.55 -19.70 -3.51
N LYS A 91 12.19 -18.83 -4.29
CA LYS A 91 13.13 -17.82 -3.80
C LYS A 91 12.40 -16.53 -3.49
N TRP A 92 12.06 -16.33 -2.23
CA TRP A 92 11.34 -15.15 -1.76
C TRP A 92 12.29 -13.99 -1.47
N LEU A 93 11.90 -12.80 -1.85
CA LEU A 93 12.62 -11.59 -1.51
C LEU A 93 12.28 -11.14 -0.09
N THR A 94 13.26 -10.59 0.61
CA THR A 94 13.01 -9.81 1.81
C THR A 94 12.34 -8.48 1.46
N PRO A 95 11.66 -7.79 2.42
CA PRO A 95 11.11 -6.47 2.16
C PRO A 95 12.14 -5.44 1.66
N ALA A 96 13.39 -5.53 2.12
CA ALA A 96 14.46 -4.65 1.68
C ALA A 96 14.87 -4.91 0.23
N GLU A 97 15.11 -6.18 -0.14
CA GLU A 97 15.41 -6.58 -1.53
C GLU A 97 14.28 -6.20 -2.47
N PHE A 98 13.04 -6.44 -2.06
CA PHE A 98 11.86 -6.03 -2.83
C PHE A 98 11.83 -4.51 -3.04
N GLY A 99 12.08 -3.73 -1.98
CA GLY A 99 12.11 -2.27 -2.06
C GLY A 99 13.22 -1.75 -2.99
N ASN A 100 14.40 -2.36 -2.94
CA ASN A 100 15.51 -2.00 -3.80
C ASN A 100 15.25 -2.33 -5.28
N GLN A 101 14.66 -3.49 -5.55
CA GLN A 101 14.45 -3.98 -6.91
C GLN A 101 13.20 -3.39 -7.58
N PHE A 102 12.12 -3.22 -6.81
CA PHE A 102 10.80 -2.84 -7.33
C PHE A 102 10.24 -1.55 -6.72
N GLY A 103 10.97 -0.89 -5.84
CA GLY A 103 10.58 0.40 -5.28
C GLY A 103 10.83 1.56 -6.26
N PRO A 104 10.28 2.76 -5.97
CA PRO A 104 10.59 3.96 -6.73
C PRO A 104 12.04 4.38 -6.58
N ALA A 105 12.50 5.27 -7.46
CA ALA A 105 13.84 5.86 -7.38
C ALA A 105 14.01 6.64 -6.07
N ASP A 106 15.24 6.67 -5.54
CA ASP A 106 15.54 7.41 -4.30
C ASP A 106 15.19 8.89 -4.42
N ILE A 107 15.44 9.47 -5.57
CA ILE A 107 15.14 10.88 -5.83
C ILE A 107 13.64 11.17 -5.79
N ASP A 108 12.79 10.23 -6.26
CA ASP A 108 11.34 10.39 -6.16
C ASP A 108 10.88 10.36 -4.70
N ILE A 109 11.43 9.42 -3.91
CA ILE A 109 11.15 9.32 -2.46
C ILE A 109 11.57 10.60 -1.74
N GLN A 110 12.76 11.11 -2.03
CA GLN A 110 13.27 12.35 -1.45
C GLN A 110 12.39 13.54 -1.82
N THR A 111 12.04 13.68 -3.09
CA THR A 111 11.19 14.78 -3.59
C THR A 111 9.82 14.79 -2.89
N ILE A 112 9.19 13.62 -2.76
CA ILE A 112 7.89 13.50 -2.07
C ILE A 112 8.06 13.77 -0.57
N THR A 113 9.13 13.28 0.04
CA THR A 113 9.44 13.51 1.46
C THR A 113 9.60 15.00 1.75
N TYR A 114 10.36 15.73 0.93
CA TYR A 114 10.53 17.17 1.06
C TYR A 114 9.21 17.92 0.93
N TRP A 115 8.37 17.53 -0.03
CA TRP A 115 7.05 18.13 -0.18
C TRP A 115 6.16 17.91 1.06
N LEU A 116 6.10 16.70 1.61
CA LEU A 116 5.35 16.45 2.84
C LEU A 116 5.92 17.23 4.03
N GLN A 117 7.25 17.29 4.17
CA GLN A 117 7.91 18.02 5.25
C GLN A 117 7.72 19.53 5.13
N SER A 118 7.64 20.10 3.92
CA SER A 118 7.35 21.54 3.72
C SER A 118 5.97 21.93 4.22
N HIS A 119 5.02 20.98 4.26
CA HIS A 119 3.70 21.15 4.90
C HIS A 119 3.69 20.78 6.39
N GLY A 120 4.86 20.54 6.99
CA GLY A 120 5.01 20.28 8.41
C GLY A 120 4.67 18.86 8.86
N PHE A 121 4.51 17.88 7.93
CA PHE A 121 4.31 16.50 8.29
C PHE A 121 5.60 15.86 8.82
N GLU A 122 5.44 14.95 9.78
CA GLU A 122 6.48 14.01 10.16
C GLU A 122 6.45 12.82 9.21
N VAL A 123 7.56 12.52 8.54
CA VAL A 123 7.65 11.48 7.52
C VAL A 123 8.55 10.34 7.99
N GLY A 124 7.98 9.13 8.00
CA GLY A 124 8.69 7.88 8.27
C GLY A 124 8.97 7.09 7.00
N THR A 125 9.87 6.12 7.09
CA THR A 125 10.20 5.23 5.98
C THR A 125 9.55 3.87 6.14
N THR A 126 8.96 3.33 5.06
CA THR A 126 8.47 1.96 5.03
C THR A 126 9.53 1.01 4.46
N ARG A 127 9.72 -0.15 5.07
CA ARG A 127 10.77 -1.11 4.69
C ARG A 127 10.67 -1.59 3.24
N GLY A 128 9.47 -1.67 2.68
CA GLY A 128 9.26 -2.14 1.31
C GLY A 128 9.29 -1.05 0.25
N ARG A 129 9.53 0.22 0.60
CA ARG A 129 9.55 1.39 -0.30
C ARG A 129 8.30 1.53 -1.20
N THR A 130 7.19 0.89 -0.81
CA THR A 130 5.92 0.93 -1.57
C THR A 130 5.00 2.05 -1.11
N ALA A 131 5.27 2.63 0.05
CA ALA A 131 4.55 3.76 0.63
C ALA A 131 5.47 4.57 1.53
N LEU A 132 5.13 5.85 1.72
CA LEU A 132 5.68 6.70 2.77
C LEU A 132 4.62 6.82 3.88
N GLU A 133 5.03 6.53 5.11
CA GLU A 133 4.20 6.78 6.29
C GLU A 133 4.43 8.23 6.74
N PHE A 134 3.36 8.96 7.00
CA PHE A 134 3.44 10.33 7.47
C PHE A 134 2.36 10.64 8.50
N SER A 135 2.61 11.60 9.37
CA SER A 135 1.72 11.99 10.45
C SER A 135 1.67 13.50 10.57
N GLY A 136 0.54 14.03 11.05
CA GLY A 136 0.33 15.47 11.22
C GLY A 136 -1.03 15.76 11.82
N SER A 137 -1.63 16.87 11.45
CA SER A 137 -2.95 17.33 11.92
C SER A 137 -3.94 17.48 10.76
N ALA A 138 -5.23 17.59 11.08
CA ALA A 138 -6.28 17.77 10.08
C ALA A 138 -6.10 19.05 9.26
N ILE A 139 -5.57 20.14 9.85
CA ILE A 139 -5.30 21.38 9.12
C ILE A 139 -4.17 21.20 8.10
N GLN A 140 -3.11 20.48 8.46
CA GLN A 140 -2.02 20.17 7.52
C GLN A 140 -2.51 19.32 6.35
N VAL A 141 -3.40 18.36 6.61
CA VAL A 141 -4.05 17.58 5.54
C VAL A 141 -4.89 18.48 4.63
N GLN A 142 -5.65 19.40 5.20
CA GLN A 142 -6.46 20.35 4.43
C GLN A 142 -5.59 21.24 3.53
N GLU A 143 -4.49 21.76 4.05
CA GLU A 143 -3.58 22.65 3.32
C GLU A 143 -2.83 21.92 2.21
N ALA A 144 -2.26 20.74 2.51
CA ALA A 144 -1.44 20.00 1.56
C ALA A 144 -2.25 19.24 0.51
N PHE A 145 -3.39 18.66 0.92
CA PHE A 145 -4.17 17.75 0.05
C PHE A 145 -5.50 18.36 -0.40
N HIS A 146 -5.80 19.60 -0.08
CA HIS A 146 -7.01 20.34 -0.47
C HIS A 146 -8.29 19.54 -0.19
N THR A 147 -8.33 18.82 0.93
CA THR A 147 -9.51 18.11 1.41
C THR A 147 -9.71 18.33 2.91
N THR A 148 -10.93 18.51 3.33
CA THR A 148 -11.28 18.75 4.74
C THR A 148 -11.57 17.43 5.43
N ILE A 149 -11.11 17.27 6.66
CA ILE A 149 -11.47 16.12 7.49
C ILE A 149 -12.78 16.40 8.21
N HIS A 150 -13.75 15.50 8.05
CA HIS A 150 -15.06 15.55 8.69
C HIS A 150 -15.22 14.45 9.71
N LYS A 151 -16.02 14.69 10.73
CA LYS A 151 -16.49 13.66 11.66
C LYS A 151 -17.74 12.99 11.11
N HIS A 152 -17.86 11.71 11.35
CA HIS A 152 -19.02 10.92 10.95
C HIS A 152 -19.50 10.06 12.11
N ILE A 153 -20.81 9.77 12.17
CA ILE A 153 -21.36 8.79 13.08
C ILE A 153 -21.94 7.63 12.27
N VAL A 154 -21.34 6.46 12.42
CA VAL A 154 -21.75 5.24 11.71
C VAL A 154 -21.94 4.12 12.71
N ASN A 155 -23.16 3.53 12.75
CA ASN A 155 -23.54 2.49 13.71
C ASN A 155 -23.34 2.91 15.19
N GLY A 156 -23.50 4.21 15.50
CA GLY A 156 -23.31 4.74 16.84
C GLY A 156 -21.86 5.04 17.24
N GLU A 157 -20.89 4.76 16.38
CA GLU A 157 -19.48 5.04 16.60
C GLU A 157 -19.03 6.29 15.84
N GLN A 158 -18.17 7.09 16.47
CA GLN A 158 -17.59 8.28 15.82
C GLN A 158 -16.37 7.90 15.02
N HIS A 159 -16.36 8.36 13.78
CA HIS A 159 -15.24 8.23 12.85
C HIS A 159 -14.87 9.60 12.28
N TRP A 160 -13.70 9.67 11.66
CA TRP A 160 -13.32 10.80 10.83
C TRP A 160 -12.83 10.31 9.46
N ALA A 161 -13.03 11.12 8.44
CA ALA A 161 -12.59 10.85 7.08
C ALA A 161 -12.49 12.16 6.29
N ASN A 162 -11.75 12.10 5.18
CA ASN A 162 -11.75 13.18 4.19
C ASN A 162 -13.13 13.31 3.51
N SER A 163 -13.58 14.55 3.33
CA SER A 163 -14.90 14.88 2.74
C SER A 163 -14.92 14.81 1.21
N SER A 164 -13.75 14.92 0.58
CA SER A 164 -13.55 14.86 -0.87
C SER A 164 -12.28 14.08 -1.22
N ASP A 165 -12.15 13.70 -2.48
CA ASP A 165 -10.90 13.12 -2.96
C ASP A 165 -9.74 14.12 -2.77
N PRO A 166 -8.60 13.68 -2.19
CA PRO A 166 -7.45 14.55 -1.97
C PRO A 166 -6.80 14.93 -3.30
N GLN A 167 -6.09 16.05 -3.29
CA GLN A 167 -5.31 16.55 -4.41
C GLN A 167 -3.83 16.53 -4.08
N ILE A 168 -3.00 16.37 -5.09
CA ILE A 168 -1.54 16.49 -4.99
C ILE A 168 -1.01 17.33 -6.16
N PRO A 169 0.17 17.94 -6.04
CA PRO A 169 0.83 18.56 -7.19
C PRO A 169 0.93 17.61 -8.37
N THR A 170 0.58 18.11 -9.56
CA THR A 170 0.55 17.30 -10.79
C THR A 170 1.88 16.61 -11.07
N ALA A 171 3.00 17.27 -10.73
CA ALA A 171 4.34 16.70 -10.85
C ALA A 171 4.56 15.39 -10.09
N LEU A 172 3.81 15.16 -8.99
CA LEU A 172 3.91 13.95 -8.17
C LEU A 172 3.06 12.78 -8.71
N THR A 173 2.11 13.04 -9.61
CA THR A 173 1.17 12.02 -10.09
C THR A 173 1.81 10.81 -10.77
N PRO A 174 2.97 10.90 -11.45
CA PRO A 174 3.63 9.72 -11.98
C PRO A 174 4.14 8.74 -10.91
N ALA A 175 4.51 9.25 -9.72
CA ALA A 175 5.10 8.48 -8.64
C ALA A 175 4.11 8.12 -7.52
N VAL A 176 2.96 8.80 -7.40
CA VAL A 176 1.97 8.61 -6.34
C VAL A 176 0.71 7.93 -6.88
N ALA A 177 0.29 6.85 -6.23
CA ALA A 177 -0.93 6.11 -6.56
C ALA A 177 -2.16 6.64 -5.81
N GLY A 178 -1.98 7.07 -4.57
CA GLY A 178 -3.08 7.56 -3.72
C GLY A 178 -2.62 7.80 -2.29
N VAL A 179 -3.53 8.29 -1.47
CA VAL A 179 -3.33 8.46 -0.03
C VAL A 179 -4.27 7.51 0.70
N ALA A 180 -3.72 6.58 1.46
CA ALA A 180 -4.49 5.69 2.31
C ALA A 180 -4.54 6.21 3.74
N SER A 181 -5.59 5.80 4.47
CA SER A 181 -5.76 6.14 5.89
C SER A 181 -6.01 7.62 6.19
N LEU A 182 -6.65 8.36 5.24
CA LEU A 182 -7.30 9.64 5.54
C LEU A 182 -8.62 9.44 6.30
N ASN A 183 -8.76 8.33 7.00
CA ASN A 183 -9.91 7.97 7.81
C ASN A 183 -9.50 6.97 8.90
N ASN A 184 -10.30 6.89 9.96
CA ASN A 184 -10.11 5.92 11.05
C ASN A 184 -11.16 4.80 11.08
N PHE A 185 -11.86 4.58 9.98
CA PHE A 185 -12.80 3.46 9.90
C PHE A 185 -12.06 2.12 10.06
N PRO A 186 -12.53 1.24 10.96
CA PRO A 186 -11.88 -0.05 11.15
C PRO A 186 -12.00 -0.91 9.90
N ARG A 187 -10.89 -1.50 9.48
CA ARG A 187 -10.90 -2.53 8.45
C ARG A 187 -11.41 -3.82 9.08
N LYS A 188 -12.60 -4.27 8.68
CA LYS A 188 -13.08 -5.58 9.10
C LYS A 188 -12.24 -6.65 8.41
N PRO A 189 -11.69 -7.62 9.17
CA PRO A 189 -11.06 -8.79 8.57
C PRO A 189 -12.03 -9.47 7.61
N MET A 190 -11.55 -9.85 6.44
CA MET A 190 -12.37 -10.62 5.49
C MET A 190 -12.38 -12.12 5.83
N ASP A 191 -11.56 -12.53 6.79
CA ASP A 191 -11.53 -13.88 7.30
C ASP A 191 -12.81 -14.18 8.09
N ARG A 192 -13.35 -15.36 7.86
CA ARG A 192 -14.46 -15.91 8.64
C ARG A 192 -13.94 -17.09 9.43
N PHE A 193 -13.91 -16.97 10.74
CA PHE A 193 -13.55 -18.11 11.58
C PHE A 193 -14.57 -19.24 11.37
N VAL A 194 -14.14 -20.32 10.73
CA VAL A 194 -15.00 -21.49 10.45
C VAL A 194 -14.84 -22.60 11.49
N GLY A 195 -13.96 -22.44 12.49
CA GLY A 195 -13.73 -23.39 13.55
C GLY A 195 -12.26 -23.80 13.69
N ARG A 196 -11.97 -24.53 14.76
CA ARG A 196 -10.66 -25.14 14.97
C ARG A 196 -10.65 -26.52 14.33
N PHE A 197 -9.72 -26.77 13.44
CA PHE A 197 -9.52 -28.07 12.83
C PHE A 197 -8.31 -28.76 13.49
N SER A 198 -8.44 -30.04 13.78
CA SER A 198 -7.33 -30.87 14.23
C SER A 198 -6.87 -31.79 13.10
N ARG A 199 -5.57 -31.99 12.98
CA ARG A 199 -5.01 -32.98 12.06
C ARG A 199 -4.75 -34.26 12.86
N ASP A 200 -5.31 -35.36 12.41
CA ASP A 200 -5.02 -36.69 12.93
C ASP A 200 -3.54 -37.02 12.61
N LYS A 201 -2.75 -37.29 13.64
CA LYS A 201 -1.31 -37.56 13.49
C LYS A 201 -1.00 -38.86 12.76
N ALA A 202 -1.90 -39.86 12.85
CA ALA A 202 -1.69 -41.16 12.24
C ALA A 202 -2.11 -41.20 10.76
N THR A 203 -3.19 -40.54 10.42
CA THR A 203 -3.78 -40.57 9.07
C THR A 203 -3.52 -39.32 8.24
N GLY A 204 -3.04 -38.23 8.85
CA GLY A 204 -2.87 -36.91 8.22
C GLY A 204 -4.18 -36.21 7.86
N LYS A 205 -5.35 -36.83 8.13
CA LYS A 205 -6.66 -36.27 7.80
C LYS A 205 -7.03 -35.11 8.71
N VAL A 206 -7.60 -34.07 8.11
CA VAL A 206 -8.14 -32.91 8.84
C VAL A 206 -9.53 -33.26 9.35
N ARG A 207 -9.76 -33.14 10.67
CA ARG A 207 -11.06 -33.34 11.30
C ARG A 207 -11.64 -31.98 11.73
N PRO A 208 -12.92 -31.68 11.39
CA PRO A 208 -13.60 -30.50 11.93
C PRO A 208 -13.87 -30.70 13.42
N PRO A 209 -14.07 -29.60 14.18
CA PRO A 209 -14.45 -29.68 15.57
C PRO A 209 -15.81 -30.39 15.72
N HIS A 210 -15.98 -31.18 16.76
CA HIS A 210 -17.18 -32.00 17.02
C HIS A 210 -18.50 -31.20 17.20
N SER A 211 -18.45 -29.89 17.20
CA SER A 211 -19.60 -28.99 17.41
C SER A 211 -19.92 -28.05 16.25
N ALA A 212 -19.34 -28.25 15.06
CA ALA A 212 -19.66 -27.44 13.89
C ALA A 212 -20.90 -28.00 13.18
N VAL A 213 -22.08 -27.52 13.53
CA VAL A 213 -23.29 -27.68 12.72
C VAL A 213 -23.08 -26.83 11.47
N TYR A 214 -22.83 -27.48 10.33
CA TYR A 214 -22.72 -26.82 9.04
C TYR A 214 -24.09 -26.32 8.59
N LEU A 215 -24.39 -25.06 8.84
CA LEU A 215 -25.42 -24.35 8.10
C LEU A 215 -24.79 -23.94 6.73
N LEU A 216 -24.76 -24.87 5.79
CA LEU A 216 -24.55 -24.52 4.40
C LEU A 216 -25.81 -23.79 3.93
N PRO A 217 -25.73 -22.54 3.42
CA PRO A 217 -26.85 -21.97 2.70
C PRO A 217 -27.05 -22.81 1.44
N ARG A 218 -28.22 -23.44 1.34
CA ARG A 218 -28.66 -24.10 0.10
C ARG A 218 -28.73 -23.02 -0.98
N LEU A 219 -27.79 -23.02 -1.88
CA LEU A 219 -27.90 -22.36 -3.17
C LEU A 219 -29.06 -23.06 -3.91
N ARG A 220 -30.24 -22.46 -3.91
CA ARG A 220 -31.29 -22.80 -4.87
C ARG A 220 -30.81 -22.32 -6.24
N VAL A 221 -30.33 -23.25 -7.04
CA VAL A 221 -30.31 -23.07 -8.49
C VAL A 221 -31.75 -23.21 -8.94
N GLN A 222 -32.36 -22.11 -9.34
CA GLN A 222 -33.61 -22.15 -10.10
C GLN A 222 -33.22 -22.33 -11.57
N CYS A 223 -33.74 -23.39 -12.16
CA CYS A 223 -33.77 -23.61 -13.61
C CYS A 223 -34.63 -22.57 -14.31
#